data_50ef47eebe688950f7aae77c54db0569
#
_entry.id   50ef47eebe688950f7aae77c54db0569
#
_cell.length_a   1.000
_cell.length_b   1.000
_cell.length_c   1.000
_cell.angle_alpha   90.00
_cell.angle_beta   90.00
_cell.angle_gamma   90.00
#
_symmetry.space_group_name_H-M   'P 1'
#
loop_
_entity.id
_entity.type
_entity.pdbx_description
1 polymer ?
#
loop_
_entity_poly.entity_id
_entity_poly.type
_entity_poly.pdbx_seq_one_letter_code
_entity_poly.pdbx_strand_id
1 'polypeptide(L)'
;FVNLLPNLTVTNLCEEKDKLTARGVFSTYQTMMNCIDDAKDENGGKLFTVGHFDLIICDEAHRSIYNKYKDIFNYFDAHLVGLTATPRDEIDKNTYGIFELENGVPTYGYELAQAVQDGYLVDFVSIETKLKFIEEGIAYDDLSDEDKEEYEALFANEDDELPERINSSALNEWIFNEDTIRQVLNTLMTEGIKIDYGSKIGKSIIFAKNHRHAEKIKEIFDKEY
;
A
#
# COMPACT_ATOMS: atom_id res chain seq x y z
N PHE A 1 -15.93 4.21 -17.49
CA PHE A 1 -16.57 5.47 -17.92
C PHE A 1 -17.08 5.36 -19.36
N VAL A 2 -16.26 5.03 -20.35
CA VAL A 2 -16.66 5.00 -21.79
C VAL A 2 -17.93 4.15 -22.02
N ASN A 3 -18.03 3.00 -21.38
CA ASN A 3 -19.19 2.12 -21.52
C ASN A 3 -20.46 2.64 -20.83
N LEU A 4 -20.32 3.40 -19.76
CA LEU A 4 -21.44 3.93 -18.98
C LEU A 4 -21.86 5.33 -19.43
N LEU A 5 -20.93 6.08 -20.02
CA LEU A 5 -21.14 7.45 -20.52
C LEU A 5 -20.64 7.56 -21.97
N PRO A 6 -21.31 6.92 -22.93
CA PRO A 6 -20.82 6.82 -24.32
C PRO A 6 -20.70 8.16 -25.04
N ASN A 7 -21.39 9.20 -24.55
CA ASN A 7 -21.34 10.54 -25.12
C ASN A 7 -20.26 11.43 -24.48
N LEU A 8 -19.51 10.92 -23.50
CA LEU A 8 -18.43 11.66 -22.87
C LEU A 8 -17.13 11.45 -23.66
N THR A 9 -16.59 12.53 -24.21
CA THR A 9 -15.24 12.50 -24.79
C THR A 9 -14.23 12.42 -23.66
N VAL A 10 -13.31 11.45 -23.73
CA VAL A 10 -12.32 11.20 -22.70
C VAL A 10 -10.91 11.22 -23.27
N THR A 11 -9.94 11.59 -22.44
CA THR A 11 -8.50 11.49 -22.74
C THR A 11 -7.74 10.98 -21.53
N ASN A 12 -6.62 10.31 -21.79
CA ASN A 12 -5.65 9.89 -20.77
C ASN A 12 -4.37 10.73 -20.95
N LEU A 13 -4.12 11.67 -20.05
CA LEU A 13 -2.96 12.57 -20.13
C LEU A 13 -1.61 11.85 -19.98
N CYS A 14 -1.60 10.62 -19.49
CA CYS A 14 -0.38 9.83 -19.40
C CYS A 14 0.07 9.30 -20.78
N GLU A 15 -0.86 9.17 -21.73
CA GLU A 15 -0.63 8.63 -23.07
C GLU A 15 -0.80 9.71 -24.16
N GLU A 16 -1.82 10.52 -24.06
CA GLU A 16 -2.21 11.51 -25.08
C GLU A 16 -2.26 12.91 -24.46
N LYS A 17 -1.20 13.68 -24.58
CA LYS A 17 -1.11 15.03 -24.01
C LYS A 17 -1.83 16.12 -24.83
N ASP A 18 -2.25 15.81 -26.05
CA ASP A 18 -2.73 16.81 -27.04
C ASP A 18 -4.25 16.99 -27.05
N LYS A 19 -5.00 16.11 -26.38
CA LYS A 19 -6.48 16.18 -26.38
C LYS A 19 -7.05 16.89 -25.16
N LEU A 20 -6.67 18.13 -24.96
CA LEU A 20 -7.06 18.94 -23.80
C LEU A 20 -8.55 19.37 -23.80
N THR A 21 -9.23 19.25 -24.92
CA THR A 21 -10.64 19.61 -25.07
C THR A 21 -11.63 18.51 -24.69
N ALA A 22 -11.12 17.36 -24.27
CA ALA A 22 -11.96 16.26 -23.80
C ALA A 22 -12.71 16.66 -22.52
N ARG A 23 -13.99 16.27 -22.42
CA ARG A 23 -14.82 16.57 -21.26
C ARG A 23 -14.47 15.73 -20.04
N GLY A 24 -13.88 14.55 -20.21
CA GLY A 24 -13.35 13.69 -19.16
C GLY A 24 -11.84 13.54 -19.34
N VAL A 25 -11.07 13.95 -18.33
CA VAL A 25 -9.61 13.87 -18.33
C VAL A 25 -9.16 12.90 -17.25
N PHE A 26 -8.43 11.87 -17.65
CA PHE A 26 -7.82 10.91 -16.73
C PHE A 26 -6.32 11.19 -16.61
N SER A 27 -5.82 11.17 -15.39
CA SER A 27 -4.42 11.46 -15.12
C SER A 27 -3.95 10.78 -13.84
N THR A 28 -2.65 10.54 -13.73
CA THR A 28 -2.03 10.30 -12.42
C THR A 28 -1.80 11.62 -11.70
N TYR A 29 -1.70 11.61 -10.37
CA TYR A 29 -1.37 12.80 -9.59
C TYR A 29 -0.08 13.46 -10.06
N GLN A 30 0.98 12.67 -10.33
CA GLN A 30 2.25 13.21 -10.81
C GLN A 30 2.13 13.90 -12.18
N THR A 31 1.39 13.30 -13.11
CA THR A 31 1.19 13.90 -14.44
C THR A 31 0.40 15.21 -14.32
N MET A 32 -0.64 15.25 -13.49
CA MET A 32 -1.43 16.47 -13.29
C MET A 32 -0.60 17.58 -12.64
N MET A 33 0.26 17.27 -11.64
CA MET A 33 1.19 18.26 -11.07
C MET A 33 2.07 18.87 -12.14
N ASN A 34 2.68 18.05 -13.00
CA ASN A 34 3.52 18.57 -14.09
C ASN A 34 2.72 19.47 -15.07
N CYS A 35 1.44 19.15 -15.28
CA CYS A 35 0.57 19.98 -16.13
C CYS A 35 0.23 21.35 -15.51
N ILE A 36 0.21 21.44 -14.18
CA ILE A 36 -0.06 22.68 -13.46
C ILE A 36 1.20 23.54 -13.37
N ASP A 37 2.35 22.92 -13.06
CA ASP A 37 3.61 23.62 -12.75
C ASP A 37 4.39 24.01 -14.00
N ASP A 38 4.65 23.05 -14.89
CA ASP A 38 5.67 23.20 -15.95
C ASP A 38 5.09 23.21 -17.35
N ALA A 39 3.97 22.54 -17.60
CA ALA A 39 3.43 22.40 -18.95
C ALA A 39 2.74 23.71 -19.42
N LYS A 40 3.11 24.11 -20.63
CA LYS A 40 2.55 25.30 -21.29
C LYS A 40 1.87 24.91 -22.59
N ASP A 41 0.84 25.67 -22.96
CA ASP A 41 0.21 25.59 -24.26
C ASP A 41 1.11 26.16 -25.38
N GLU A 42 0.66 26.06 -26.63
CA GLU A 42 1.40 26.56 -27.79
C GLU A 42 1.66 28.08 -27.74
N ASN A 43 0.91 28.83 -26.93
CA ASN A 43 1.03 30.28 -26.75
C ASN A 43 1.86 30.65 -25.50
N GLY A 44 2.38 29.67 -24.76
CA GLY A 44 3.15 29.88 -23.54
C GLY A 44 2.29 30.10 -22.29
N GLY A 45 0.95 29.93 -22.39
CA GLY A 45 0.02 29.93 -21.27
C GLY A 45 0.04 28.62 -20.48
N LYS A 46 -0.62 28.59 -19.32
CA LYS A 46 -0.78 27.34 -18.57
C LYS A 46 -1.69 26.38 -19.32
N LEU A 47 -1.33 25.09 -19.31
CA LEU A 47 -2.08 24.05 -20.01
C LEU A 47 -3.54 23.96 -19.53
N PHE A 48 -3.77 24.09 -18.23
CA PHE A 48 -5.10 24.18 -17.62
C PHE A 48 -5.24 25.47 -16.82
N THR A 49 -6.33 26.16 -16.98
CA THR A 49 -6.70 27.31 -16.13
C THR A 49 -7.34 26.83 -14.83
N VAL A 50 -7.42 27.71 -13.84
CA VAL A 50 -8.01 27.39 -12.53
C VAL A 50 -9.48 26.93 -12.62
N GLY A 51 -10.25 27.43 -13.56
CA GLY A 51 -11.65 27.05 -13.82
C GLY A 51 -11.82 26.05 -14.97
N HIS A 52 -10.80 25.26 -15.27
CA HIS A 52 -10.88 24.31 -16.40
C HIS A 52 -11.79 23.10 -16.10
N PHE A 53 -11.82 22.65 -14.85
CA PHE A 53 -12.62 21.51 -14.41
C PHE A 53 -13.74 21.98 -13.47
N ASP A 54 -14.94 21.42 -13.66
CA ASP A 54 -16.08 21.62 -12.77
C ASP A 54 -16.09 20.61 -11.61
N LEU A 55 -15.50 19.42 -11.85
CA LEU A 55 -15.48 18.30 -10.93
C LEU A 55 -14.14 17.55 -11.00
N ILE A 56 -13.56 17.26 -9.85
CA ILE A 56 -12.38 16.42 -9.70
C ILE A 56 -12.75 15.22 -8.86
N ILE A 57 -12.51 14.02 -9.39
CA ILE A 57 -12.71 12.74 -8.68
C ILE A 57 -11.33 12.15 -8.38
N CYS A 58 -11.06 11.97 -7.10
CA CYS A 58 -9.79 11.43 -6.59
C CYS A 58 -9.98 10.00 -6.15
N ASP A 59 -9.38 9.05 -6.86
CA ASP A 59 -9.34 7.66 -6.43
C ASP A 59 -8.18 7.44 -5.46
N GLU A 60 -8.33 6.49 -4.54
CA GLU A 60 -7.37 6.21 -3.46
C GLU A 60 -6.97 7.47 -2.65
N ALA A 61 -7.96 8.24 -2.27
CA ALA A 61 -7.79 9.55 -1.63
C ALA A 61 -6.96 9.54 -0.33
N HIS A 62 -6.74 8.36 0.29
CA HIS A 62 -5.90 8.19 1.49
C HIS A 62 -4.39 8.12 1.20
N ARG A 63 -3.96 7.91 -0.05
CA ARG A 63 -2.56 7.56 -0.35
C ARG A 63 -1.65 8.73 -0.67
N SER A 64 -2.13 9.72 -1.39
CA SER A 64 -1.23 10.61 -2.13
C SER A 64 -1.45 12.10 -1.90
N ILE A 65 -2.46 12.48 -1.13
CA ILE A 65 -3.02 13.84 -1.12
C ILE A 65 -2.25 14.78 -0.17
N TYR A 66 -1.50 14.26 0.80
CA TYR A 66 -1.16 15.00 2.00
C TYR A 66 -0.08 16.08 1.85
N ASN A 67 0.92 15.92 1.02
CA ASN A 67 2.02 16.88 0.97
C ASN A 67 2.22 17.49 -0.44
N LYS A 68 2.55 16.63 -1.42
CA LYS A 68 2.96 17.10 -2.74
C LYS A 68 1.78 17.38 -3.67
N TYR A 69 0.70 16.62 -3.54
CA TYR A 69 -0.43 16.68 -4.49
C TYR A 69 -1.61 17.53 -4.01
N LYS A 70 -1.55 18.06 -2.79
CA LYS A 70 -2.52 19.01 -2.26
C LYS A 70 -2.65 20.26 -3.15
N ASP A 71 -1.57 20.65 -3.80
CA ASP A 71 -1.55 21.81 -4.70
C ASP A 71 -2.45 21.65 -5.91
N ILE A 72 -2.74 20.41 -6.37
CA ILE A 72 -3.73 20.16 -7.42
C ILE A 72 -5.11 20.67 -6.99
N PHE A 73 -5.50 20.36 -5.76
CA PHE A 73 -6.82 20.71 -5.23
C PHE A 73 -6.93 22.20 -4.87
N ASN A 74 -5.84 22.82 -4.48
CA ASN A 74 -5.75 24.25 -4.24
C ASN A 74 -5.71 25.07 -5.54
N TYR A 75 -5.25 24.45 -6.64
CA TYR A 75 -5.12 25.14 -7.92
C TYR A 75 -6.44 25.29 -8.66
N PHE A 76 -7.26 24.22 -8.69
CA PHE A 76 -8.51 24.22 -9.43
C PHE A 76 -9.69 24.68 -8.57
N ASP A 77 -10.52 25.55 -9.14
CA ASP A 77 -11.82 25.95 -8.56
C ASP A 77 -12.89 24.95 -9.03
N ALA A 78 -12.93 23.78 -8.39
CA ALA A 78 -13.77 22.65 -8.77
C ALA A 78 -14.32 21.91 -7.55
N HIS A 79 -15.48 21.26 -7.71
CA HIS A 79 -15.99 20.35 -6.69
C HIS A 79 -15.08 19.13 -6.56
N LEU A 80 -14.79 18.71 -5.31
CA LEU A 80 -13.92 17.57 -5.02
C LEU A 80 -14.73 16.38 -4.53
N VAL A 81 -14.48 15.20 -5.12
CA VAL A 81 -14.99 13.92 -4.67
C VAL A 81 -13.82 12.98 -4.41
N GLY A 82 -13.70 12.46 -3.20
CA GLY A 82 -12.70 11.47 -2.82
C GLY A 82 -13.30 10.09 -2.70
N LEU A 83 -12.67 9.10 -3.34
CA LEU A 83 -12.98 7.69 -3.18
C LEU A 83 -11.86 7.02 -2.39
N THR A 84 -12.20 6.31 -1.32
CA THR A 84 -11.23 5.57 -0.51
C THR A 84 -11.91 4.46 0.27
N ALA A 85 -11.25 3.32 0.40
CA ALA A 85 -11.67 2.24 1.29
C ALA A 85 -11.21 2.48 2.74
N THR A 86 -10.15 3.27 2.94
CA THR A 86 -9.50 3.46 4.24
C THR A 86 -9.17 4.93 4.46
N PRO A 87 -10.16 5.77 4.78
CA PRO A 87 -9.91 7.17 5.09
C PRO A 87 -9.00 7.27 6.33
N ARG A 88 -8.17 8.31 6.38
CA ARG A 88 -7.26 8.58 7.49
C ARG A 88 -7.69 9.83 8.24
N ASP A 89 -7.56 9.81 9.54
CA ASP A 89 -7.88 10.91 10.46
C ASP A 89 -6.66 11.41 11.27
N GLU A 90 -5.45 10.90 10.96
CA GLU A 90 -4.20 11.35 11.58
C GLU A 90 -3.96 12.85 11.33
N ILE A 91 -3.35 13.53 12.28
CA ILE A 91 -3.11 14.99 12.23
C ILE A 91 -2.41 15.42 10.93
N ASP A 92 -1.40 14.67 10.50
CA ASP A 92 -0.62 14.98 9.30
C ASP A 92 -1.17 14.37 8.01
N LYS A 93 -2.20 13.51 8.11
CA LYS A 93 -2.74 12.72 6.99
C LYS A 93 -4.26 12.62 7.10
N ASN A 94 -4.90 13.77 7.20
CA ASN A 94 -6.35 13.84 7.37
C ASN A 94 -7.06 13.90 6.03
N THR A 95 -7.62 12.77 5.60
CA THR A 95 -8.43 12.68 4.37
C THR A 95 -9.68 13.56 4.46
N TYR A 96 -10.36 13.56 5.59
CA TYR A 96 -11.59 14.32 5.80
C TYR A 96 -11.36 15.83 5.67
N GLY A 97 -10.25 16.35 6.24
CA GLY A 97 -9.93 17.77 6.19
C GLY A 97 -9.66 18.31 4.78
N ILE A 98 -9.20 17.46 3.84
CA ILE A 98 -9.01 17.87 2.44
C ILE A 98 -10.34 18.11 1.74
N PHE A 99 -11.35 17.33 2.10
CA PHE A 99 -12.71 17.44 1.54
C PHE A 99 -13.65 18.29 2.41
N GLU A 100 -13.10 19.03 3.40
CA GLU A 100 -13.87 19.87 4.32
C GLU A 100 -14.96 19.12 5.09
N LEU A 101 -14.70 17.86 5.44
CA LEU A 101 -15.61 16.97 6.16
C LEU A 101 -15.20 16.87 7.63
N GLU A 102 -16.15 16.55 8.49
CA GLU A 102 -15.92 16.19 9.88
C GLU A 102 -15.17 14.84 9.97
N ASN A 103 -14.18 14.73 10.85
CA ASN A 103 -13.39 13.51 11.03
C ASN A 103 -14.29 12.30 11.35
N GLY A 104 -14.12 11.23 10.61
CA GLY A 104 -14.88 10.00 10.76
C GLY A 104 -16.27 10.03 10.12
N VAL A 105 -16.68 11.15 9.50
CA VAL A 105 -17.99 11.30 8.89
C VAL A 105 -17.88 11.46 7.36
N PRO A 106 -17.85 10.36 6.59
CA PRO A 106 -17.87 10.43 5.13
C PRO A 106 -19.23 10.90 4.64
N THR A 107 -19.28 11.54 3.47
CA THR A 107 -20.55 11.90 2.80
C THR A 107 -21.40 10.68 2.48
N TYR A 108 -20.75 9.55 2.15
CA TYR A 108 -21.36 8.26 1.90
C TYR A 108 -20.41 7.15 2.36
N GLY A 109 -20.94 6.15 3.06
CA GLY A 109 -20.21 4.97 3.49
C GLY A 109 -20.86 3.70 2.95
N TYR A 110 -20.06 2.78 2.43
CA TYR A 110 -20.49 1.44 2.03
C TYR A 110 -19.55 0.43 2.71
N GLU A 111 -20.01 -0.01 3.87
CA GLU A 111 -19.19 -0.82 4.78
C GLU A 111 -18.97 -2.23 4.25
N LEU A 112 -17.85 -2.85 4.67
CA LEU A 112 -17.47 -4.21 4.28
C LEU A 112 -18.60 -5.23 4.55
N ALA A 113 -19.19 -5.17 5.74
CA ALA A 113 -20.28 -6.08 6.12
C ALA A 113 -21.47 -6.00 5.16
N GLN A 114 -21.84 -4.78 4.74
CA GLN A 114 -22.91 -4.57 3.77
C GLN A 114 -22.52 -5.10 2.39
N ALA A 115 -21.28 -4.86 1.95
CA ALA A 115 -20.77 -5.34 0.66
C ALA A 115 -20.69 -6.87 0.58
N VAL A 116 -20.38 -7.53 1.70
CA VAL A 116 -20.40 -8.99 1.81
C VAL A 116 -21.85 -9.50 1.75
N GLN A 117 -22.78 -8.87 2.49
CA GLN A 117 -24.19 -9.23 2.48
C GLN A 117 -24.83 -9.08 1.09
N ASP A 118 -24.45 -8.03 0.35
CA ASP A 118 -24.90 -7.75 -1.02
C ASP A 118 -24.22 -8.65 -2.06
N GLY A 119 -23.22 -9.45 -1.67
CA GLY A 119 -22.53 -10.40 -2.54
C GLY A 119 -21.46 -9.76 -3.45
N TYR A 120 -21.06 -8.50 -3.20
CA TYR A 120 -19.99 -7.82 -3.95
C TYR A 120 -18.59 -8.13 -3.42
N LEU A 121 -18.47 -8.42 -2.12
CA LEU A 121 -17.24 -8.84 -1.49
C LEU A 121 -17.43 -10.19 -0.80
N VAL A 122 -16.31 -10.87 -0.53
CA VAL A 122 -16.27 -12.10 0.26
C VAL A 122 -15.84 -11.78 1.68
N ASP A 123 -16.38 -12.53 2.62
CA ASP A 123 -15.92 -12.45 4.01
C ASP A 123 -14.50 -12.98 4.15
N PHE A 124 -13.83 -12.62 5.23
CA PHE A 124 -12.46 -13.05 5.50
C PHE A 124 -12.29 -13.49 6.95
N VAL A 125 -11.34 -14.36 7.16
CA VAL A 125 -10.87 -14.76 8.48
C VAL A 125 -9.46 -14.25 8.68
N SER A 126 -9.22 -13.52 9.76
CA SER A 126 -7.89 -13.11 10.16
C SER A 126 -7.29 -14.12 11.13
N ILE A 127 -6.10 -14.63 10.79
CA ILE A 127 -5.29 -15.49 11.66
C ILE A 127 -4.06 -14.69 12.05
N GLU A 128 -3.95 -14.35 13.32
CA GLU A 128 -2.78 -13.67 13.86
C GLU A 128 -1.81 -14.71 14.41
N THR A 129 -0.61 -14.79 13.84
CA THR A 129 0.47 -15.64 14.35
C THR A 129 1.50 -14.74 15.02
N LYS A 130 1.68 -14.95 16.32
CA LYS A 130 2.70 -14.25 17.11
C LYS A 130 3.98 -15.07 17.12
N LEU A 131 5.06 -14.45 16.69
CA LEU A 131 6.38 -15.05 16.78
C LEU A 131 6.95 -14.78 18.19
N LYS A 132 7.34 -15.81 18.92
CA LYS A 132 7.83 -15.70 20.31
C LYS A 132 8.92 -14.65 20.46
N PHE A 133 9.84 -14.58 19.52
CA PHE A 133 10.94 -13.64 19.58
C PHE A 133 10.50 -12.16 19.48
N ILE A 134 9.33 -11.87 18.90
CA ILE A 134 8.79 -10.50 18.88
C ILE A 134 8.31 -10.07 20.27
N GLU A 135 7.76 -11.01 21.05
CA GLU A 135 7.26 -10.73 22.40
C GLU A 135 8.37 -10.85 23.46
N GLU A 136 9.19 -11.88 23.37
CA GLU A 136 10.17 -12.26 24.39
C GLU A 136 11.59 -11.76 24.10
N GLY A 137 11.85 -11.28 22.88
CA GLY A 137 13.20 -10.99 22.37
C GLY A 137 13.92 -12.29 21.98
N ILE A 138 15.17 -12.17 21.52
CA ILE A 138 16.02 -13.29 21.16
C ILE A 138 17.14 -13.39 22.18
N ALA A 139 17.27 -14.54 22.82
CA ALA A 139 18.41 -14.86 23.64
C ALA A 139 19.41 -15.71 22.84
N TYR A 140 20.67 -15.31 22.82
CA TYR A 140 21.73 -15.98 22.05
C TYR A 140 21.84 -17.48 22.36
N ASP A 141 21.68 -17.87 23.63
CA ASP A 141 21.80 -19.25 24.07
C ASP A 141 20.69 -20.18 23.51
N ASP A 142 19.55 -19.62 23.14
CA ASP A 142 18.39 -20.38 22.64
C ASP A 142 18.46 -20.62 21.11
N LEU A 143 19.46 -20.05 20.42
CA LEU A 143 19.63 -20.16 18.99
C LEU A 143 20.30 -21.47 18.55
N SER A 144 19.96 -21.94 17.34
CA SER A 144 20.70 -23.00 16.65
C SER A 144 22.13 -22.54 16.31
N ASP A 145 23.03 -23.49 16.03
CA ASP A 145 24.41 -23.13 15.68
C ASP A 145 24.48 -22.29 14.41
N GLU A 146 23.60 -22.54 13.44
CA GLU A 146 23.48 -21.76 12.18
C GLU A 146 22.96 -20.34 12.46
N ASP A 147 21.95 -20.20 13.33
CA ASP A 147 21.40 -18.92 13.72
C ASP A 147 22.36 -18.08 14.57
N LYS A 148 23.25 -18.72 15.33
CA LYS A 148 24.29 -18.03 16.09
C LYS A 148 25.29 -17.34 15.19
N GLU A 149 25.70 -17.98 14.09
CA GLU A 149 26.60 -17.34 13.11
C GLU A 149 25.94 -16.08 12.47
N GLU A 150 24.64 -16.15 12.15
CA GLU A 150 23.90 -14.99 11.62
C GLU A 150 23.72 -13.90 12.69
N TYR A 151 23.44 -14.28 13.93
CA TYR A 151 23.34 -13.37 15.07
C TYR A 151 24.65 -12.62 15.33
N GLU A 152 25.77 -13.33 15.36
CA GLU A 152 27.12 -12.77 15.51
C GLU A 152 27.43 -11.77 14.37
N ALA A 153 27.13 -12.15 13.14
CA ALA A 153 27.36 -11.29 11.97
C ALA A 153 26.53 -9.99 11.97
N LEU A 154 25.34 -10.01 12.60
CA LEU A 154 24.42 -8.87 12.62
C LEU A 154 24.60 -7.97 13.85
N PHE A 155 24.97 -8.53 15.00
CA PHE A 155 24.88 -7.86 16.29
C PHE A 155 26.20 -7.77 17.08
N ALA A 156 27.32 -8.37 16.59
CA ALA A 156 28.62 -8.16 17.21
C ALA A 156 29.04 -6.68 17.09
N ASN A 157 29.55 -6.12 18.19
CA ASN A 157 30.15 -4.78 18.19
C ASN A 157 31.59 -4.82 17.67
N GLU A 158 32.25 -3.65 17.61
CA GLU A 158 33.66 -3.53 17.15
C GLU A 158 34.66 -4.32 18.01
N ASP A 159 34.27 -4.73 19.22
CA ASP A 159 35.10 -5.50 20.17
C ASP A 159 34.71 -6.99 20.20
N ASP A 160 33.89 -7.46 19.22
CA ASP A 160 33.33 -8.84 19.15
C ASP A 160 32.47 -9.23 20.38
N GLU A 161 31.96 -8.24 21.11
CA GLU A 161 31.03 -8.52 22.20
C GLU A 161 29.60 -8.62 21.66
N LEU A 162 28.89 -9.66 22.08
CA LEU A 162 27.50 -9.92 21.67
C LEU A 162 26.53 -9.47 22.76
N PRO A 163 25.42 -8.85 22.42
CA PRO A 163 24.37 -8.60 23.40
C PRO A 163 23.72 -9.93 23.82
N GLU A 164 23.62 -10.18 25.12
CA GLU A 164 22.94 -11.38 25.67
C GLU A 164 21.48 -11.45 25.19
N ARG A 165 20.87 -10.32 24.87
CA ARG A 165 19.49 -10.23 24.41
C ARG A 165 19.28 -9.04 23.50
N ILE A 166 18.54 -9.23 22.41
CA ILE A 166 18.15 -8.17 21.49
C ILE A 166 16.77 -7.61 21.86
N ASN A 167 16.67 -6.28 21.87
CA ASN A 167 15.41 -5.58 22.06
C ASN A 167 14.53 -5.64 20.80
N SER A 168 13.22 -5.52 20.98
CA SER A 168 12.23 -5.52 19.89
C SER A 168 12.50 -4.51 18.75
N SER A 169 13.27 -3.44 19.00
CA SER A 169 13.66 -2.49 17.95
C SER A 169 14.73 -3.02 16.98
N ALA A 170 15.63 -3.90 17.45
CA ALA A 170 16.67 -4.55 16.61
C ALA A 170 16.14 -5.81 15.89
N LEU A 171 14.99 -6.34 16.30
CA LEU A 171 14.32 -7.51 15.71
C LEU A 171 13.95 -7.34 14.24
N ASN A 172 13.86 -6.10 13.75
CA ASN A 172 13.59 -5.85 12.34
C ASN A 172 14.66 -6.43 11.39
N GLU A 173 15.87 -6.69 11.87
CA GLU A 173 16.94 -7.31 11.09
C GLU A 173 16.80 -8.84 11.12
N TRP A 174 16.32 -9.40 12.21
CA TRP A 174 16.09 -10.83 12.38
C TRP A 174 14.89 -11.39 11.59
N ILE A 175 13.99 -10.55 11.09
CA ILE A 175 12.89 -10.97 10.19
C ILE A 175 13.40 -11.68 8.93
N PHE A 176 14.65 -11.48 8.55
CA PHE A 176 15.30 -12.14 7.42
C PHE A 176 15.86 -13.53 7.76
N ASN A 177 15.83 -13.94 9.05
CA ASN A 177 16.28 -15.24 9.47
C ASN A 177 15.48 -16.36 8.79
N GLU A 178 16.16 -17.41 8.36
CA GLU A 178 15.57 -18.51 7.60
C GLU A 178 14.50 -19.26 8.40
N ASP A 179 14.73 -19.49 9.68
CA ASP A 179 13.79 -20.21 10.54
C ASP A 179 12.50 -19.43 10.75
N THR A 180 12.59 -18.12 10.88
CA THR A 180 11.41 -17.24 10.92
C THR A 180 10.59 -17.35 9.63
N ILE A 181 11.26 -17.29 8.48
CA ILE A 181 10.61 -17.44 7.17
C ILE A 181 9.98 -18.83 7.04
N ARG A 182 10.69 -19.90 7.45
CA ARG A 182 10.15 -21.27 7.46
C ARG A 182 8.89 -21.40 8.32
N GLN A 183 8.88 -20.83 9.52
CA GLN A 183 7.70 -20.83 10.39
C GLN A 183 6.50 -20.12 9.77
N VAL A 184 6.71 -18.95 9.16
CA VAL A 184 5.66 -18.20 8.46
C VAL A 184 5.13 -19.00 7.26
N LEU A 185 6.01 -19.58 6.45
CA LEU A 185 5.63 -20.42 5.32
C LEU A 185 4.88 -21.68 5.77
N ASN A 186 5.35 -22.34 6.83
CA ASN A 186 4.65 -23.49 7.40
C ASN A 186 3.26 -23.12 7.90
N THR A 187 3.09 -21.98 8.57
CA THR A 187 1.76 -21.49 8.96
C THR A 187 0.86 -21.24 7.73
N LEU A 188 1.39 -20.63 6.68
CA LEU A 188 0.65 -20.45 5.42
C LEU A 188 0.25 -21.80 4.83
N MET A 189 1.16 -22.77 4.81
CA MET A 189 0.92 -24.09 4.23
C MET A 189 -0.01 -24.96 5.07
N THR A 190 -0.13 -24.72 6.37
CA THR A 190 -1.05 -25.46 7.26
C THR A 190 -2.41 -24.81 7.36
N GLU A 191 -2.47 -23.51 7.62
CA GLU A 191 -3.70 -22.77 7.90
C GLU A 191 -4.31 -22.10 6.67
N GLY A 192 -3.54 -21.93 5.61
CA GLY A 192 -4.01 -21.28 4.37
C GLY A 192 -5.12 -22.07 3.67
N ILE A 193 -5.96 -21.36 2.95
CA ILE A 193 -7.08 -21.95 2.20
C ILE A 193 -6.56 -22.99 1.20
N LYS A 194 -7.08 -24.21 1.29
CA LYS A 194 -6.74 -25.29 0.39
C LYS A 194 -7.72 -25.39 -0.79
N ILE A 195 -7.20 -25.71 -1.94
CA ILE A 195 -7.95 -26.01 -3.17
C ILE A 195 -7.63 -27.43 -3.64
N ASP A 196 -8.26 -27.88 -4.72
CA ASP A 196 -8.06 -29.20 -5.32
C ASP A 196 -8.18 -30.34 -4.27
N TYR A 197 -9.30 -30.34 -3.53
CA TYR A 197 -9.56 -31.30 -2.44
C TYR A 197 -8.50 -31.34 -1.32
N GLY A 198 -7.87 -30.20 -1.08
CA GLY A 198 -6.86 -30.06 -0.02
C GLY A 198 -5.41 -30.32 -0.47
N SER A 199 -5.20 -30.64 -1.74
CA SER A 199 -3.88 -30.98 -2.26
C SER A 199 -2.98 -29.78 -2.55
N LYS A 200 -3.57 -28.57 -2.73
CA LYS A 200 -2.83 -27.36 -3.05
C LYS A 200 -3.26 -26.19 -2.16
N ILE A 201 -2.30 -25.30 -1.91
CA ILE A 201 -2.60 -23.98 -1.33
C ILE A 201 -3.34 -23.13 -2.39
N GLY A 202 -4.32 -22.34 -1.94
CA GLY A 202 -4.99 -21.36 -2.79
C GLY A 202 -4.04 -20.25 -3.24
N LYS A 203 -4.49 -19.41 -4.17
CA LYS A 203 -3.70 -18.24 -4.59
C LYS A 203 -3.39 -17.37 -3.39
N SER A 204 -2.12 -17.17 -3.11
CA SER A 204 -1.63 -16.45 -1.95
C SER A 204 -0.76 -15.26 -2.36
N ILE A 205 -0.80 -14.18 -1.58
CA ILE A 205 0.07 -13.03 -1.73
C ILE A 205 0.85 -12.88 -0.43
N ILE A 206 2.19 -12.83 -0.52
CA ILE A 206 3.07 -12.61 0.61
C ILE A 206 3.67 -11.22 0.48
N PHE A 207 3.45 -10.38 1.48
CA PHE A 207 4.04 -9.04 1.56
C PHE A 207 5.35 -9.11 2.34
N ALA A 208 6.44 -8.83 1.66
CA ALA A 208 7.77 -8.79 2.24
C ALA A 208 8.18 -7.35 2.62
N LYS A 209 9.16 -7.20 3.51
CA LYS A 209 9.68 -5.90 3.93
C LYS A 209 10.30 -5.12 2.76
N ASN A 210 11.02 -5.81 1.86
CA ASN A 210 11.66 -5.25 0.68
C ASN A 210 11.92 -6.36 -0.35
N HIS A 211 12.51 -6.00 -1.50
CA HIS A 211 12.80 -6.94 -2.60
C HIS A 211 13.69 -8.11 -2.17
N ARG A 212 14.79 -7.85 -1.47
CA ARG A 212 15.71 -8.88 -0.97
C ARG A 212 15.00 -9.88 -0.05
N HIS A 213 14.12 -9.40 0.83
CA HIS A 213 13.30 -10.28 1.68
C HIS A 213 12.35 -11.14 0.85
N ALA A 214 11.73 -10.59 -0.20
CA ALA A 214 10.87 -11.35 -1.10
C ALA A 214 11.64 -12.46 -1.84
N GLU A 215 12.85 -12.16 -2.29
CA GLU A 215 13.73 -13.16 -2.94
C GLU A 215 14.10 -14.29 -1.96
N LYS A 216 14.47 -13.97 -0.72
CA LYS A 216 14.79 -14.97 0.30
C LYS A 216 13.59 -15.86 0.63
N ILE A 217 12.40 -15.27 0.80
CA ILE A 217 11.15 -16.03 1.01
C ILE A 217 10.89 -16.97 -0.17
N LYS A 218 11.06 -16.49 -1.40
CA LYS A 218 10.87 -17.31 -2.61
C LYS A 218 11.87 -18.47 -2.66
N GLU A 219 13.14 -18.22 -2.39
CA GLU A 219 14.20 -19.24 -2.38
C GLU A 219 13.88 -20.38 -1.39
N ILE A 220 13.48 -20.02 -0.17
CA ILE A 220 13.11 -21.02 0.86
C ILE A 220 11.83 -21.76 0.45
N PHE A 221 10.85 -21.06 -0.08
CA PHE A 221 9.62 -21.68 -0.57
C PHE A 221 9.90 -22.71 -1.68
N ASP A 222 10.67 -22.32 -2.70
CA ASP A 222 11.00 -23.21 -3.83
C ASP A 222 11.87 -24.44 -3.41
N LYS A 223 12.60 -24.34 -2.29
CA LYS A 223 13.42 -25.41 -1.76
C LYS A 223 12.61 -26.42 -0.94
N GLU A 224 11.58 -25.98 -0.23
CA GLU A 224 10.88 -26.79 0.75
C GLU A 224 9.50 -27.29 0.30
N TYR A 225 8.89 -26.62 -0.69
CA TYR A 225 7.54 -26.90 -1.19
C TYR A 225 7.48 -26.99 -2.72
#